data_6fa204145f3608fbbf1218b13fd02e83
#
_entry.id   6fa204145f3608fbbf1218b13fd02e83
#
_cell.length_a   1.000
_cell.length_b   1.000
_cell.length_c   1.000
_cell.angle_alpha   90.00
_cell.angle_beta   90.00
_cell.angle_gamma   90.00
#
_symmetry.space_group_name_H-M   'P 1'
#
loop_
_entity.id
_entity.type
_entity.pdbx_description
1 polymer ?
#
loop_
_entity_poly.entity_id
_entity_poly.type
_entity_poly.pdbx_seq_one_letter_code
_entity_poly.pdbx_strand_id
1 'polypeptide(L)' 'MDLNFFKDHLWDMLNDDDTLDVQDIISNDKENYFDVKVYGGNVFRISITEISSAEK' A
#
# COMPACT_ATOMS: atom_id res chain seq x y z
N MET A 1 -6.19 3.10 -15.55
CA MET A 1 -5.12 3.01 -14.55
C MET A 1 -4.83 1.56 -14.25
N ASP A 2 -3.57 1.21 -14.25
CA ASP A 2 -3.19 -0.16 -14.05
C ASP A 2 -2.92 -0.42 -12.57
N LEU A 3 -3.05 -1.65 -12.15
CA LEU A 3 -2.91 -2.02 -10.76
C LEU A 3 -1.54 -1.68 -10.20
N ASN A 4 -0.50 -1.89 -10.99
CA ASN A 4 0.85 -1.58 -10.54
C ASN A 4 1.04 -0.08 -10.31
N PHE A 5 0.47 0.74 -11.18
CA PHE A 5 0.53 2.17 -11.02
C PHE A 5 -0.19 2.60 -9.74
N PHE A 6 -1.36 2.02 -9.52
CA PHE A 6 -2.14 2.32 -8.32
C PHE A 6 -1.36 1.94 -7.05
N LYS A 7 -0.74 0.76 -7.06
CA LYS A 7 0.03 0.30 -5.91
C LYS A 7 1.23 1.19 -5.64
N ASP A 8 1.93 1.58 -6.70
CA ASP A 8 3.10 2.45 -6.54
C ASP A 8 2.72 3.79 -5.95
N HIS A 9 1.62 4.33 -6.42
CA HIS A 9 1.16 5.63 -5.93
C HIS A 9 0.71 5.53 -4.47
N LEU A 10 0.04 4.45 -4.14
CA LEU A 10 -0.39 4.22 -2.76
C LEU A 10 0.82 4.10 -1.83
N TRP A 11 1.85 3.40 -2.28
CA TRP A 11 3.08 3.25 -1.51
C TRP A 11 3.71 4.62 -1.23
N ASP A 12 3.75 5.47 -2.25
CA ASP A 12 4.29 6.82 -2.10
C ASP A 12 3.48 7.64 -1.09
N MET A 13 2.17 7.53 -1.16
CA MET A 13 1.30 8.23 -0.23
C MET A 13 1.52 7.80 1.20
N LEU A 14 1.64 6.51 1.42
CA LEU A 14 1.89 5.98 2.75
C LEU A 14 3.24 6.43 3.27
N ASN A 15 4.22 6.45 2.39
CA ASN A 15 5.58 6.81 2.76
C ASN A 15 5.70 8.29 3.12
N ASP A 16 4.85 9.12 2.52
CA ASP A 16 4.85 10.56 2.76
C ASP A 16 3.95 10.98 3.92
N ASP A 17 3.17 10.07 4.46
CA ASP A 17 2.20 10.41 5.49
C ASP A 17 2.89 10.65 6.83
N ASP A 18 2.65 11.79 7.43
CA ASP A 18 3.22 12.16 8.72
C ASP A 18 2.38 11.70 9.89
N THR A 19 1.12 11.39 9.63
CA THR A 19 0.16 11.09 10.70
C THR A 19 0.32 9.69 11.25
N LEU A 20 0.62 8.76 10.35
CA LEU A 20 0.67 7.34 10.72
C LEU A 20 1.98 6.91 11.36
N ASP A 21 3.01 7.74 11.28
CA ASP A 21 4.33 7.40 11.80
C ASP A 21 4.83 6.08 11.23
N VAL A 22 4.82 5.98 9.91
CA VAL A 22 5.25 4.76 9.25
C VAL A 22 6.75 4.56 9.42
N GLN A 23 7.11 3.41 9.92
CA GLN A 23 8.51 3.04 10.08
C GLN A 23 9.06 2.37 8.83
N ASP A 24 8.26 1.48 8.23
CA ASP A 24 8.71 0.72 7.08
C ASP A 24 7.50 0.17 6.34
N ILE A 25 7.65 -0.06 5.05
CA ILE A 25 6.62 -0.67 4.23
C ILE A 25 7.26 -1.81 3.46
N ILE A 26 6.72 -3.00 3.65
CA ILE A 26 7.20 -4.18 2.95
C ILE A 26 6.15 -4.57 1.93
N SER A 27 6.45 -4.42 0.65
CA SER A 27 5.49 -4.75 -0.38
C SER A 27 5.69 -6.17 -0.88
N ASN A 28 4.59 -6.81 -1.23
CA ASN A 28 4.61 -8.13 -1.84
C ASN A 28 3.82 -8.02 -3.15
N ASP A 29 4.54 -7.87 -4.25
CA ASP A 29 3.90 -7.67 -5.55
C ASP A 29 3.18 -8.92 -6.04
N LYS A 30 3.66 -10.06 -5.64
CA LYS A 30 3.08 -11.31 -6.07
C LYS A 30 1.69 -11.51 -5.48
N GLU A 31 1.53 -11.11 -4.22
CA GLU A 31 0.27 -11.28 -3.51
C GLU A 31 -0.52 -9.98 -3.43
N ASN A 32 0.03 -8.91 -3.95
CA ASN A 32 -0.63 -7.60 -4.00
C ASN A 32 -1.02 -7.06 -2.65
N TYR A 33 -0.07 -7.04 -1.72
CA TYR A 33 -0.32 -6.43 -0.43
C TYR A 33 0.91 -5.69 0.06
N PHE A 34 0.69 -4.79 1.01
CA PHE A 34 1.74 -4.10 1.75
C PHE A 34 1.61 -4.41 3.22
N ASP A 35 2.72 -4.66 3.88
CA ASP A 35 2.75 -4.72 5.33
C ASP A 35 3.35 -3.41 5.81
N VAL A 36 2.59 -2.64 6.54
CA VAL A 36 2.99 -1.32 6.99
C VAL A 36 3.35 -1.40 8.47
N LYS A 37 4.62 -1.18 8.77
CA LYS A 37 5.09 -1.14 10.15
C LYS A 37 5.06 0.30 10.63
N VAL A 38 4.41 0.52 11.75
CA VAL A 38 4.37 1.85 12.34
C VAL A 38 5.19 1.84 13.63
N TYR A 39 5.66 3.01 14.02
CA TYR A 39 6.34 3.14 15.31
C TYR A 39 5.34 2.81 16.40
N GLY A 40 5.77 2.11 17.40
CA GLY A 40 4.87 1.60 18.43
C GLY A 40 4.68 0.10 18.37
N GLY A 41 5.16 -0.53 17.30
CA GLY A 41 5.18 -1.98 17.21
C GLY A 41 4.06 -2.65 16.44
N ASN A 42 3.12 -1.88 15.92
CA ASN A 42 2.03 -2.46 15.14
C ASN A 42 2.45 -2.68 13.69
N VAL A 43 1.91 -3.74 13.10
CA VAL A 43 2.10 -4.02 11.68
C VAL A 43 0.72 -4.26 11.07
N PHE A 44 0.39 -3.51 10.05
CA PHE A 44 -0.92 -3.61 9.39
C PHE A 44 -0.71 -4.06 7.95
N ARG A 45 -1.57 -4.94 7.48
CA ARG A 45 -1.51 -5.42 6.10
C ARG A 45 -2.62 -4.79 5.29
N ILE A 46 -2.26 -4.23 4.15
CA ILE A 46 -3.21 -3.66 3.20
C ILE A 46 -3.17 -4.52 1.95
N SER A 47 -4.28 -5.21 1.68
CA SER A 47 -4.39 -6.03 0.47
C SER A 47 -5.12 -5.23 -0.60
N ILE A 48 -4.65 -5.32 -1.83
CA ILE A 48 -5.19 -4.53 -2.93
C ILE A 48 -5.71 -5.48 -4.00
N THR A 49 -6.97 -5.30 -4.35
CA THR A 49 -7.62 -6.11 -5.37
C THR A 49 -8.41 -5.19 -6.28
N GLU A 50 -8.21 -5.34 -7.56
CA GLU A 50 -9.02 -4.60 -8.53
C GLU A 50 -10.34 -5.35 -8.69
N ILE A 51 -11.44 -4.71 -8.34
CA ILE A 51 -12.75 -5.37 -8.36
C ILE A 51 -13.52 -5.06 -9.63
N SER A 52 -13.05 -4.10 -10.42
CA SER A 52 -13.71 -3.73 -11.65
C SER A 52 -12.71 -2.99 -12.53
N SER A 53 -12.73 -3.28 -13.81
CA SER A 53 -11.88 -2.58 -14.77
C SER A 53 -12.69 -1.88 -15.83
N ALA A 54 -13.89 -1.44 -15.46
CA ALA A 54 -14.76 -0.74 -16.39
C ALA A 54 -14.09 0.50 -16.93
N GLU A 55 -14.15 0.64 -18.21
CA GLU A 55 -13.55 1.76 -18.89
C GLU A 55 -14.59 2.75 -19.28
N LYS A 56 -14.19 3.93 -19.43
CA LYS A 56 -15.13 4.86 -19.87
C LYS A 56 -14.70 5.57 -20.96
#